data_3f757698460901627e80e8db731cbcc1
#
_entry.id   3f757698460901627e80e8db731cbcc1
#
_cell.length_a   1.000
_cell.length_b   1.000
_cell.length_c   1.000
_cell.angle_alpha   90.00
_cell.angle_beta   90.00
_cell.angle_gamma   90.00
#
_symmetry.space_group_name_H-M   'P 1'
#
loop_
_entity.id
_entity.type
_entity.pdbx_description
1 polymer ?
#
loop_
_entity_poly.entity_id
_entity_poly.type
_entity_poly.pdbx_seq_one_letter_code
_entity_poly.pdbx_strand_id
1 'polypeptide(L)'
;MNDDEKYLFDLNGYLVINDVLTGEEINQANTILDRRLDQGRIRPREQSLSGESPALEGEHGRGELSGLVNWDEPDSLLFRDLLAHPRLVPYLNEMLGPGFRMDHQMFLLWMDKGAEGFRFHGSSGPGFDPNQYYIFKNGKMHNGLTVVTYQLTDVNPGD
;
A
#
# COMPACT_ATOMS: atom_id res chain seq x y z
N MET A 1 15.48 7.59 -6.36
CA MET A 1 14.95 7.31 -7.72
C MET A 1 15.95 7.77 -8.76
N ASN A 2 16.21 6.98 -9.80
CA ASN A 2 16.91 7.41 -11.00
C ASN A 2 15.93 8.05 -12.00
N ASP A 3 16.44 8.56 -13.14
CA ASP A 3 15.61 9.30 -14.10
C ASP A 3 14.60 8.39 -14.82
N ASP A 4 14.97 7.13 -15.10
CA ASP A 4 14.03 6.15 -15.70
C ASP A 4 12.88 5.80 -14.75
N GLU A 5 13.17 5.61 -13.47
CA GLU A 5 12.16 5.36 -12.45
C GLU A 5 11.21 6.57 -12.29
N LYS A 6 11.74 7.79 -12.36
CA LYS A 6 10.92 9.02 -12.34
C LYS A 6 10.01 9.09 -13.55
N TYR A 7 10.55 8.81 -14.73
CA TYR A 7 9.76 8.78 -15.96
C TYR A 7 8.65 7.73 -15.91
N LEU A 8 8.98 6.52 -15.44
CA LEU A 8 8.00 5.44 -15.33
C LEU A 8 6.92 5.74 -14.30
N PHE A 9 7.27 6.35 -13.17
CA PHE A 9 6.30 6.77 -12.17
C PHE A 9 5.38 7.88 -12.70
N ASP A 10 5.93 8.89 -13.38
CA ASP A 10 5.16 9.98 -13.99
C ASP A 10 4.19 9.47 -15.06
N LEU A 11 4.64 8.48 -15.86
CA LEU A 11 3.83 7.88 -16.92
C LEU A 11 2.71 6.98 -16.39
N ASN A 12 3.03 6.13 -15.41
CA ASN A 12 2.15 5.04 -14.97
C ASN A 12 1.36 5.36 -13.69
N GLY A 13 1.82 6.33 -12.89
CA GLY A 13 1.26 6.63 -11.58
C GLY A 13 1.67 5.64 -10.48
N TYR A 14 2.52 4.67 -10.78
CA TYR A 14 3.07 3.73 -9.83
C TYR A 14 4.48 3.28 -10.22
N LEU A 15 5.20 2.74 -9.24
CA LEU A 15 6.51 2.11 -9.44
C LEU A 15 6.59 0.82 -8.63
N VAL A 16 7.10 -0.24 -9.24
CA VAL A 16 7.41 -1.49 -8.57
C VAL A 16 8.89 -1.51 -8.20
N ILE A 17 9.19 -1.67 -6.92
CA ILE A 17 10.54 -1.75 -6.38
C ILE A 17 10.76 -3.18 -5.90
N ASN A 18 11.62 -3.91 -6.59
CA ASN A 18 11.90 -5.30 -6.25
C ASN A 18 12.85 -5.42 -5.05
N ASP A 19 12.76 -6.55 -4.36
CA ASP A 19 13.67 -6.97 -3.29
C ASP A 19 13.80 -5.94 -2.14
N VAL A 20 12.74 -5.19 -1.84
CA VAL A 20 12.75 -4.25 -0.71
C VAL A 20 12.90 -4.99 0.59
N LEU A 21 12.10 -6.01 0.82
CA LEU A 21 12.17 -6.87 2.00
C LEU A 21 13.08 -8.07 1.77
N THR A 22 13.76 -8.46 2.81
CA THR A 22 14.48 -9.74 2.87
C THR A 22 13.49 -10.89 3.09
N GLY A 23 13.89 -12.11 2.75
CA GLY A 23 13.09 -13.30 3.06
C GLY A 23 12.84 -13.49 4.56
N GLU A 24 13.76 -13.03 5.42
CA GLU A 24 13.60 -13.08 6.88
C GLU A 24 12.51 -12.10 7.34
N GLU A 25 12.49 -10.86 6.83
CA GLU A 25 11.46 -9.88 7.13
C GLU A 25 10.08 -10.34 6.66
N ILE A 26 9.98 -10.94 5.46
CA ILE A 26 8.73 -11.51 4.94
C ILE A 26 8.24 -12.65 5.84
N ASN A 27 9.10 -13.58 6.20
CA ASN A 27 8.74 -14.69 7.08
C ASN A 27 8.32 -14.23 8.47
N GLN A 28 9.01 -13.23 9.02
CA GLN A 28 8.66 -12.63 10.30
C GLN A 28 7.29 -11.93 10.23
N ALA A 29 7.06 -11.12 9.19
CA ALA A 29 5.78 -10.45 8.98
C ALA A 29 4.63 -11.46 8.90
N ASN A 30 4.74 -12.46 8.03
CA ASN A 30 3.72 -13.50 7.87
C ASN A 30 3.49 -14.27 9.19
N THR A 31 4.53 -14.64 9.92
CA THR A 31 4.40 -15.31 11.22
C THR A 31 3.61 -14.47 12.23
N ILE A 32 3.84 -13.16 12.28
CA ILE A 32 3.11 -12.26 13.19
C ILE A 32 1.67 -12.13 12.73
N LEU A 33 1.45 -11.92 11.43
CA LEU A 33 0.11 -11.70 10.86
C LEU A 33 -0.77 -12.94 10.99
N ASP A 34 -0.25 -14.13 10.69
CA ASP A 34 -0.98 -15.40 10.79
C ASP A 34 -1.53 -15.66 12.19
N ARG A 35 -0.79 -15.27 13.24
CA ARG A 35 -1.25 -15.39 14.63
C ARG A 35 -2.39 -14.44 15.00
N ARG A 36 -2.63 -13.41 14.16
CA ARG A 36 -3.56 -12.33 14.45
C ARG A 36 -4.68 -12.19 13.42
N LEU A 37 -4.76 -13.08 12.45
CA LEU A 37 -5.79 -13.04 11.40
C LEU A 37 -7.22 -13.09 11.98
N ASP A 38 -7.40 -13.78 13.10
CA ASP A 38 -8.68 -13.86 13.82
C ASP A 38 -9.16 -12.50 14.37
N GLN A 39 -8.26 -11.54 14.53
CA GLN A 39 -8.59 -10.17 14.95
C GLN A 39 -9.02 -9.27 13.76
N GLY A 40 -8.86 -9.76 12.55
CA GLY A 40 -9.28 -9.09 11.34
C GLY A 40 -10.76 -9.27 11.04
N ARG A 41 -11.20 -8.65 9.98
CA ARG A 41 -12.57 -8.75 9.50
C ARG A 41 -12.62 -8.95 8.00
N ILE A 42 -13.64 -9.63 7.51
CA ILE A 42 -14.02 -9.60 6.11
C ILE A 42 -14.92 -8.38 5.89
N ARG A 43 -14.62 -7.56 4.90
CA ARG A 43 -15.44 -6.39 4.55
C ARG A 43 -16.84 -6.84 4.13
N PRO A 44 -17.91 -6.28 4.70
CA PRO A 44 -19.28 -6.61 4.30
C PRO A 44 -19.57 -6.19 2.83
N ARG A 45 -20.38 -6.95 2.12
CA ARG A 45 -20.75 -6.65 0.72
C ARG A 45 -21.39 -5.28 0.54
N GLU A 46 -22.13 -4.81 1.52
CA GLU A 46 -22.74 -3.47 1.54
C GLU A 46 -21.70 -2.34 1.51
N GLN A 47 -20.45 -2.67 1.81
CA GLN A 47 -19.30 -1.78 1.78
C GLN A 47 -18.34 -2.12 0.64
N SER A 48 -18.85 -2.72 -0.44
CA SER A 48 -18.06 -3.11 -1.60
C SER A 48 -17.21 -1.95 -2.14
N LEU A 49 -16.01 -2.28 -2.57
CA LEU A 49 -15.05 -1.35 -3.14
C LEU A 49 -14.77 -1.63 -4.63
N SER A 50 -15.50 -2.57 -5.23
CA SER A 50 -15.36 -2.92 -6.66
C SER A 50 -15.81 -1.81 -7.61
N GLY A 51 -16.68 -0.89 -7.14
CA GLY A 51 -17.08 0.28 -7.88
C GLY A 51 -17.88 -0.01 -9.14
N GLU A 52 -18.78 -0.97 -9.11
CA GLU A 52 -19.64 -1.39 -10.23
C GLU A 52 -18.87 -1.98 -11.43
N SER A 53 -17.61 -2.37 -11.24
CA SER A 53 -16.82 -3.01 -12.29
C SER A 53 -17.04 -4.53 -12.25
N PRO A 54 -17.61 -5.14 -13.31
CA PRO A 54 -17.80 -6.59 -13.34
C PRO A 54 -16.49 -7.40 -13.22
N ALA A 55 -15.36 -6.81 -13.62
CA ALA A 55 -14.04 -7.41 -13.49
C ALA A 55 -13.51 -7.46 -12.06
N LEU A 56 -14.12 -6.68 -11.16
CA LEU A 56 -13.70 -6.58 -9.74
C LEU A 56 -14.76 -7.17 -8.81
N GLU A 57 -15.89 -7.65 -9.33
CA GLU A 57 -16.91 -8.32 -8.53
C GLU A 57 -16.38 -9.62 -7.93
N GLY A 58 -16.78 -9.88 -6.70
CA GLY A 58 -16.42 -11.11 -5.98
C GLY A 58 -17.60 -11.71 -5.23
N GLU A 59 -17.41 -12.89 -4.70
CA GLU A 59 -18.39 -13.61 -3.88
C GLU A 59 -18.45 -13.03 -2.45
N HIS A 60 -17.35 -12.47 -1.99
CA HIS A 60 -17.19 -11.85 -0.67
C HIS A 60 -16.20 -10.68 -0.70
N GLY A 61 -16.18 -9.87 0.34
CA GLY A 61 -15.23 -8.79 0.49
C GLY A 61 -13.83 -9.29 0.86
N ARG A 62 -12.85 -8.42 0.73
CA ARG A 62 -11.47 -8.69 1.15
C ARG A 62 -11.35 -8.71 2.68
N GLY A 63 -10.33 -9.38 3.17
CA GLY A 63 -9.96 -9.33 4.58
C GLY A 63 -9.16 -8.08 4.93
N GLU A 64 -9.37 -7.56 6.13
CA GLU A 64 -8.71 -6.36 6.66
C GLU A 64 -8.30 -6.54 8.12
N LEU A 65 -7.04 -6.28 8.43
CA LEU A 65 -6.51 -6.25 9.79
C LEU A 65 -5.69 -4.98 9.98
N SER A 66 -6.08 -4.15 10.93
CA SER A 66 -5.47 -2.85 11.18
C SER A 66 -4.76 -2.78 12.52
N GLY A 67 -4.03 -1.67 12.74
CA GLY A 67 -3.37 -1.41 14.01
C GLY A 67 -1.97 -1.99 14.15
N LEU A 68 -1.37 -2.51 13.08
CA LEU A 68 -0.08 -3.23 13.09
C LEU A 68 1.03 -2.51 13.87
N VAL A 69 1.14 -1.19 13.70
CA VAL A 69 2.15 -0.36 14.37
C VAL A 69 1.85 -0.05 15.84
N ASN A 70 0.61 -0.34 16.28
CA ASN A 70 0.13 -0.07 17.64
C ASN A 70 0.04 -1.34 18.51
N TRP A 71 0.35 -2.50 17.96
CA TRP A 71 0.39 -3.72 18.75
C TRP A 71 1.48 -3.65 19.82
N ASP A 72 1.35 -4.51 20.84
CA ASP A 72 2.39 -4.66 21.85
C ASP A 72 3.67 -5.23 21.23
N GLU A 73 4.81 -4.82 21.79
CA GLU A 73 6.10 -5.39 21.40
C GLU A 73 6.20 -6.86 21.85
N PRO A 74 6.87 -7.71 21.06
CA PRO A 74 7.71 -7.37 19.91
C PRO A 74 6.97 -7.27 18.56
N ASP A 75 5.68 -7.59 18.48
CA ASP A 75 4.95 -7.76 17.22
C ASP A 75 4.88 -6.47 16.37
N SER A 76 4.84 -5.30 17.00
CA SER A 76 4.80 -4.01 16.28
C SER A 76 6.14 -3.54 15.72
N LEU A 77 7.27 -4.06 16.21
CA LEU A 77 8.59 -3.50 15.89
C LEU A 77 8.89 -3.56 14.41
N LEU A 78 8.71 -4.73 13.77
CA LEU A 78 8.91 -4.86 12.33
C LEU A 78 8.06 -3.85 11.53
N PHE A 79 6.78 -3.74 11.85
CA PHE A 79 5.88 -2.84 11.12
C PHE A 79 6.21 -1.36 11.33
N ARG A 80 6.74 -0.99 12.48
CA ARG A 80 7.28 0.36 12.71
C ARG A 80 8.53 0.63 11.88
N ASP A 81 9.44 -0.36 11.76
CA ASP A 81 10.62 -0.26 10.91
C ASP A 81 10.26 -0.12 9.43
N LEU A 82 9.20 -0.78 8.98
CA LEU A 82 8.71 -0.66 7.60
C LEU A 82 8.20 0.75 7.24
N LEU A 83 7.79 1.58 8.22
CA LEU A 83 7.38 2.97 7.94
C LEU A 83 8.52 3.82 7.36
N ALA A 84 9.76 3.48 7.69
CA ALA A 84 10.94 4.19 7.23
C ALA A 84 12.01 3.21 6.74
N HIS A 85 11.60 2.17 5.99
CA HIS A 85 12.51 1.15 5.49
C HIS A 85 13.64 1.80 4.67
N PRO A 86 14.93 1.49 4.94
CA PRO A 86 16.08 2.19 4.34
C PRO A 86 16.07 2.18 2.81
N ARG A 87 15.56 1.14 2.18
CA ARG A 87 15.45 1.04 0.71
C ARG A 87 14.34 1.90 0.13
N LEU A 88 13.31 2.29 0.92
CA LEU A 88 12.20 3.12 0.48
C LEU A 88 12.37 4.60 0.79
N VAL A 89 13.05 4.94 1.87
CA VAL A 89 13.25 6.34 2.29
C VAL A 89 13.75 7.24 1.14
N PRO A 90 14.70 6.83 0.28
CA PRO A 90 15.13 7.65 -0.86
C PRO A 90 14.02 7.95 -1.87
N TYR A 91 13.11 6.99 -2.10
CA TYR A 91 11.95 7.16 -2.99
C TYR A 91 10.92 8.12 -2.37
N LEU A 92 10.59 7.90 -1.11
CA LEU A 92 9.64 8.76 -0.39
C LEU A 92 10.14 10.20 -0.27
N ASN A 93 11.43 10.41 -0.02
CA ASN A 93 12.04 11.74 -0.02
C ASN A 93 11.97 12.43 -1.38
N GLU A 94 12.10 11.69 -2.49
CA GLU A 94 11.97 12.26 -3.83
C GLU A 94 10.53 12.67 -4.13
N MET A 95 9.55 11.86 -3.72
CA MET A 95 8.12 12.07 -4.03
C MET A 95 7.43 13.05 -3.07
N LEU A 96 7.72 12.94 -1.78
CA LEU A 96 7.02 13.67 -0.71
C LEU A 96 7.88 14.78 -0.10
N GLY A 97 9.18 14.71 -0.31
CA GLY A 97 10.15 15.57 0.38
C GLY A 97 10.59 15.00 1.74
N PRO A 98 11.68 15.55 2.32
CA PRO A 98 12.18 15.13 3.61
C PRO A 98 11.17 15.44 4.71
N GLY A 99 11.07 14.55 5.69
CA GLY A 99 10.17 14.72 6.83
C GLY A 99 8.74 14.25 6.56
N PHE A 100 8.54 13.38 5.55
CA PHE A 100 7.26 12.70 5.34
C PHE A 100 6.80 11.98 6.62
N ARG A 101 5.51 11.75 6.73
CA ARG A 101 4.90 11.08 7.88
C ARG A 101 3.79 10.15 7.43
N MET A 102 3.48 9.17 8.25
CA MET A 102 2.32 8.31 8.04
C MET A 102 1.04 9.14 8.18
N ASP A 103 0.16 9.03 7.21
CA ASP A 103 -1.17 9.64 7.22
C ASP A 103 -2.21 8.62 7.67
N HIS A 104 -2.34 7.49 6.95
CA HIS A 104 -3.20 6.38 7.33
C HIS A 104 -2.42 5.32 8.10
N GLN A 105 -3.09 4.62 9.01
CA GLN A 105 -2.48 3.50 9.71
C GLN A 105 -2.09 2.39 8.73
N MET A 106 -0.98 1.73 9.03
CA MET A 106 -0.60 0.50 8.34
C MET A 106 -1.62 -0.60 8.67
N PHE A 107 -2.06 -1.31 7.63
CA PHE A 107 -3.00 -2.41 7.74
C PHE A 107 -2.68 -3.52 6.75
N LEU A 108 -3.03 -4.75 7.12
CA LEU A 108 -3.00 -5.88 6.20
C LEU A 108 -4.29 -5.92 5.39
N LEU A 109 -4.12 -6.18 4.09
CA LEU A 109 -5.18 -6.66 3.21
C LEU A 109 -4.85 -8.08 2.80
N TRP A 110 -5.83 -8.98 2.87
CA TRP A 110 -5.70 -10.28 2.25
C TRP A 110 -6.92 -10.60 1.39
N MET A 111 -6.67 -11.33 0.33
CA MET A 111 -7.67 -11.67 -0.67
C MET A 111 -7.58 -13.17 -0.93
N ASP A 112 -8.61 -13.90 -0.50
CA ASP A 112 -8.77 -15.30 -0.83
C ASP A 112 -9.48 -15.44 -2.18
N LYS A 113 -9.46 -16.63 -2.74
CA LYS A 113 -10.17 -16.91 -3.99
C LYS A 113 -11.64 -16.51 -3.88
N GLY A 114 -12.10 -15.69 -4.80
CA GLY A 114 -13.46 -15.16 -4.81
C GLY A 114 -13.63 -13.83 -4.05
N ALA A 115 -12.57 -13.29 -3.46
CA ALA A 115 -12.65 -11.94 -2.91
C ALA A 115 -12.83 -10.88 -3.99
N GLU A 116 -13.60 -9.84 -3.69
CA GLU A 116 -13.75 -8.70 -4.60
C GLU A 116 -12.45 -7.94 -4.78
N GLY A 117 -12.22 -7.43 -5.98
CA GLY A 117 -11.16 -6.47 -6.25
C GLY A 117 -11.49 -5.06 -5.73
N PHE A 118 -10.51 -4.18 -5.81
CA PHE A 118 -10.66 -2.79 -5.42
C PHE A 118 -10.46 -1.87 -6.63
N ARG A 119 -11.43 -1.00 -6.87
CA ARG A 119 -11.33 -0.05 -7.98
C ARG A 119 -10.09 0.83 -7.85
N PHE A 120 -9.44 1.08 -8.96
CA PHE A 120 -8.36 2.07 -9.02
C PHE A 120 -8.91 3.46 -8.64
N HIS A 121 -8.24 4.13 -7.73
CA HIS A 121 -8.69 5.42 -7.20
C HIS A 121 -7.50 6.31 -6.82
N GLY A 122 -7.78 7.61 -6.78
CA GLY A 122 -6.80 8.62 -6.41
C GLY A 122 -7.52 9.94 -6.15
N SER A 123 -6.82 11.05 -6.26
CA SER A 123 -7.45 12.38 -6.26
C SER A 123 -8.49 12.44 -7.39
N SER A 124 -9.75 12.36 -7.05
CA SER A 124 -10.81 12.01 -7.98
C SER A 124 -11.82 13.12 -8.24
N GLY A 125 -11.63 14.30 -7.69
CA GLY A 125 -12.52 15.43 -7.89
C GLY A 125 -12.05 16.40 -8.99
N PRO A 126 -12.95 17.17 -9.58
CA PRO A 126 -12.56 18.32 -10.39
C PRO A 126 -11.91 19.36 -9.47
N GLY A 127 -10.65 19.65 -9.71
CA GLY A 127 -9.91 20.66 -8.96
C GLY A 127 -8.72 20.10 -8.17
N PHE A 128 -8.04 20.97 -7.47
CA PHE A 128 -6.89 20.66 -6.65
C PHE A 128 -7.34 20.14 -5.28
N ASP A 129 -6.92 18.91 -4.95
CA ASP A 129 -7.07 18.38 -3.59
C ASP A 129 -5.73 18.55 -2.85
N PRO A 130 -5.69 19.34 -1.78
CA PRO A 130 -4.45 19.58 -1.04
C PRO A 130 -3.88 18.35 -0.33
N ASN A 131 -4.67 17.26 -0.22
CA ASN A 131 -4.24 16.02 0.43
C ASN A 131 -3.81 14.96 -0.58
N GLN A 132 -4.35 15.01 -1.80
CA GLN A 132 -4.15 13.96 -2.82
C GLN A 132 -3.87 14.59 -4.17
N TYR A 133 -2.71 15.22 -4.31
CA TYR A 133 -2.30 15.82 -5.58
C TYR A 133 -1.02 15.17 -6.11
N TYR A 134 -0.83 15.26 -7.41
CA TYR A 134 0.42 14.99 -8.09
C TYR A 134 0.76 16.15 -9.03
N ILE A 135 1.96 16.69 -8.88
CA ILE A 135 2.47 17.74 -9.76
C ILE A 135 3.92 17.38 -10.14
N PHE A 136 4.20 17.30 -11.43
CA PHE A 136 5.56 17.27 -11.95
C PHE A 136 5.91 18.64 -12.51
N LYS A 137 6.91 19.31 -11.92
CA LYS A 137 7.32 20.66 -12.34
C LYS A 137 8.80 20.87 -12.17
N ASN A 138 9.46 21.41 -13.22
CA ASN A 138 10.89 21.72 -13.21
C ASN A 138 11.76 20.49 -12.82
N GLY A 139 11.42 19.31 -13.33
CA GLY A 139 12.14 18.07 -13.06
C GLY A 139 11.96 17.50 -11.65
N LYS A 140 10.96 17.99 -10.88
CA LYS A 140 10.66 17.53 -9.53
C LYS A 140 9.24 17.03 -9.42
N MET A 141 9.07 15.96 -8.65
CA MET A 141 7.80 15.41 -8.25
C MET A 141 7.32 16.08 -6.95
N HIS A 142 6.03 16.27 -6.85
CA HIS A 142 5.36 16.77 -5.65
C HIS A 142 4.07 15.98 -5.46
N ASN A 143 4.07 15.08 -4.50
CA ASN A 143 2.90 14.27 -4.16
C ASN A 143 2.30 14.75 -2.84
N GLY A 144 0.98 14.88 -2.80
CA GLY A 144 0.25 15.10 -1.54
C GLY A 144 0.17 13.84 -0.70
N LEU A 145 -0.06 12.70 -1.35
CA LEU A 145 -0.12 11.38 -0.72
C LEU A 145 0.59 10.35 -1.61
N THR A 146 1.32 9.45 -0.99
CA THR A 146 1.92 8.29 -1.65
C THR A 146 1.57 7.04 -0.86
N VAL A 147 1.00 6.04 -1.52
CA VAL A 147 0.71 4.74 -0.93
C VAL A 147 1.87 3.80 -1.18
N VAL A 148 2.31 3.11 -0.14
CA VAL A 148 3.30 2.03 -0.22
C VAL A 148 2.60 0.72 0.13
N THR A 149 2.71 -0.25 -0.77
CA THR A 149 2.21 -1.61 -0.54
C THR A 149 3.39 -2.58 -0.52
N TYR A 150 3.54 -3.30 0.57
CA TYR A 150 4.48 -4.42 0.68
C TYR A 150 3.75 -5.71 0.32
N GLN A 151 4.24 -6.42 -0.69
CA GLN A 151 3.75 -7.74 -1.04
C GLN A 151 4.45 -8.78 -0.15
N LEU A 152 3.67 -9.52 0.63
CA LEU A 152 4.17 -10.52 1.57
C LEU A 152 4.02 -11.96 1.04
N THR A 153 3.41 -12.10 -0.12
CA THR A 153 3.26 -13.34 -0.90
C THR A 153 3.52 -13.06 -2.36
N ASP A 154 3.78 -14.09 -3.14
CA ASP A 154 3.85 -13.96 -4.60
C ASP A 154 2.48 -13.55 -5.15
N VAL A 155 2.50 -12.64 -6.13
CA VAL A 155 1.32 -12.20 -6.87
C VAL A 155 1.59 -12.47 -8.35
N ASN A 156 0.80 -13.33 -8.94
CA ASN A 156 0.96 -13.77 -10.34
C ASN A 156 -0.16 -13.19 -11.22
N PRO A 157 0.03 -13.15 -12.54
CA PRO A 157 -1.03 -12.77 -13.44
C PRO A 157 -2.28 -13.65 -13.26
N GLY A 158 -3.40 -13.02 -12.88
CA GLY A 158 -4.67 -13.71 -12.64
C GLY A 158 -5.02 -13.96 -11.17
N ASP A 159 -4.14 -13.55 -10.25
CA ASP A 159 -4.42 -13.57 -8.81
C ASP A 159 -5.31 -12.38 -8.40
#